data_4f8048c06d0cf0cc566a59532cf48c59
#
_entry.id   4f8048c06d0cf0cc566a59532cf48c59
#
_cell.length_a   1.000
_cell.length_b   1.000
_cell.length_c   1.000
_cell.angle_alpha   90.00
_cell.angle_beta   90.00
_cell.angle_gamma   90.00
#
_symmetry.space_group_name_H-M   'P 1'
#
loop_
_entity.id
_entity.type
_entity.pdbx_description
1 polymer ?
#
loop_
_entity_poly.entity_id
_entity_poly.type
_entity_poly.pdbx_seq_one_letter_code
_entity_poly.pdbx_strand_id
1 'polypeptide(L)'
;MVASLGRDSGYVPYTAYCAKKSYMEKNPRLIQKFTNAIQKGLDYVNSHSAWEIAKTIQPQFKDTPVEKIAAIIDRYKSQDTWKEDTIFEKDSFELLENILEESGELKKRVPYEDLVRTDFSINAAKK
;
A
#
# COMPACT_ATOMS: atom_id res chain seq x y z
N MET A 1 -22.24 -9.02 8.48
CA MET A 1 -20.80 -8.85 8.74
C MET A 1 -20.66 -8.36 10.16
N VAL A 2 -19.98 -9.10 11.02
CA VAL A 2 -19.89 -8.80 12.46
C VAL A 2 -18.64 -8.00 12.85
N ALA A 3 -17.58 -8.01 12.01
CA ALA A 3 -16.35 -7.25 12.21
C ALA A 3 -15.64 -7.01 10.87
N SER A 4 -14.79 -6.01 10.81
CA SER A 4 -13.94 -5.71 9.65
C SER A 4 -12.49 -5.53 10.11
N LEU A 5 -11.64 -6.50 9.83
CA LEU A 5 -10.22 -6.41 10.17
C LEU A 5 -9.58 -5.10 9.68
N GLY A 6 -9.93 -4.65 8.47
CA GLY A 6 -9.39 -3.41 7.92
C GLY A 6 -9.82 -2.13 8.66
N ARG A 7 -10.84 -2.20 9.53
CA ARG A 7 -11.27 -1.06 10.37
C ARG A 7 -10.83 -1.22 11.83
N ASP A 8 -10.80 -2.45 12.30
CA ASP A 8 -10.71 -2.75 13.72
C ASP A 8 -9.25 -3.04 14.15
N SER A 9 -8.35 -3.34 13.21
CA SER A 9 -6.93 -3.65 13.49
C SER A 9 -6.00 -2.42 13.51
N GLY A 10 -6.51 -1.24 13.19
CA GLY A 10 -5.68 -0.05 12.99
C GLY A 10 -4.92 -0.07 11.66
N TYR A 11 -3.95 0.84 11.50
CA TYR A 11 -3.17 0.95 10.26
C TYR A 11 -2.06 -0.11 10.19
N VAL A 12 -2.46 -1.35 9.98
CA VAL A 12 -1.53 -2.48 9.78
C VAL A 12 -1.23 -2.63 8.28
N PRO A 13 0.03 -2.71 7.86
CA PRO A 13 0.37 -2.95 6.47
C PRO A 13 -0.03 -4.37 6.08
N TYR A 14 -0.78 -4.51 4.97
CA TYR A 14 -1.21 -5.80 4.46
C TYR A 14 -0.21 -6.37 3.45
N THR A 15 0.25 -5.54 2.54
CA THR A 15 1.25 -5.90 1.53
C THR A 15 2.25 -4.77 1.35
N ALA A 16 3.48 -5.14 0.96
CA ALA A 16 4.52 -4.18 0.62
C ALA A 16 5.32 -4.67 -0.60
N TYR A 17 5.83 -3.73 -1.39
CA TYR A 17 6.77 -4.05 -2.44
C TYR A 17 8.15 -4.26 -1.84
N CYS A 18 8.75 -5.40 -2.13
CA CYS A 18 10.06 -5.80 -1.63
C CYS A 18 11.05 -6.01 -2.76
N ALA A 19 12.30 -5.64 -2.53
CA ALA A 19 13.40 -5.91 -3.45
C ALA A 19 14.68 -6.24 -2.66
N LYS A 20 15.57 -7.01 -3.27
CA LYS A 20 16.88 -7.26 -2.65
C LYS A 20 17.65 -5.94 -2.54
N LYS A 21 18.30 -5.69 -1.41
CA LYS A 21 19.09 -4.50 -1.15
C LYS A 21 20.13 -4.25 -2.27
N SER A 22 20.86 -5.30 -2.64
CA SER A 22 21.83 -5.21 -3.74
C SER A 22 21.22 -4.88 -5.11
N TYR A 23 19.95 -5.25 -5.34
CA TYR A 23 19.25 -4.88 -6.57
C TYR A 23 18.88 -3.40 -6.57
N MET A 24 18.38 -2.88 -5.45
CA MET A 24 18.04 -1.47 -5.29
C MET A 24 19.26 -0.57 -5.45
N GLU A 25 20.41 -0.97 -4.87
CA GLU A 25 21.68 -0.26 -4.98
C GLU A 25 22.21 -0.20 -6.42
N LYS A 26 22.04 -1.28 -7.18
CA LYS A 26 22.46 -1.35 -8.60
C LYS A 26 21.50 -0.64 -9.56
N ASN A 27 20.22 -0.49 -9.19
CA ASN A 27 19.17 0.01 -10.06
C ASN A 27 18.34 1.15 -9.46
N PRO A 28 18.94 2.17 -8.82
CA PRO A 28 18.20 3.19 -8.09
C PRO A 28 17.23 3.98 -8.98
N ARG A 29 17.62 4.23 -10.24
CA ARG A 29 16.73 4.93 -11.19
C ARG A 29 15.47 4.12 -11.54
N LEU A 30 15.59 2.79 -11.62
CA LEU A 30 14.45 1.92 -11.90
C LEU A 30 13.50 1.89 -10.71
N ILE A 31 14.04 1.74 -9.50
CA ILE A 31 13.24 1.77 -8.26
C ILE A 31 12.52 3.11 -8.13
N GLN A 32 13.20 4.23 -8.35
CA GLN A 32 12.56 5.56 -8.31
C GLN A 32 11.43 5.68 -9.33
N LYS A 33 11.62 5.23 -10.58
CA LYS A 33 10.57 5.24 -11.61
C LYS A 33 9.37 4.37 -11.22
N PHE A 34 9.63 3.20 -10.64
CA PHE A 34 8.59 2.31 -10.15
C PHE A 34 7.79 2.98 -9.02
N THR A 35 8.48 3.53 -8.01
CA THR A 35 7.84 4.23 -6.90
C THR A 35 7.02 5.44 -7.39
N ASN A 36 7.55 6.23 -8.33
CA ASN A 36 6.83 7.34 -8.94
C ASN A 36 5.56 6.88 -9.68
N ALA A 37 5.59 5.71 -10.32
CA ALA A 37 4.42 5.17 -11.01
C ALA A 37 3.34 4.73 -10.01
N ILE A 38 3.72 4.10 -8.89
CA ILE A 38 2.78 3.77 -7.81
C ILE A 38 2.19 5.05 -7.20
N GLN A 39 3.02 6.07 -6.92
CA GLN A 39 2.53 7.36 -6.41
C GLN A 39 1.49 7.98 -7.35
N LYS A 40 1.74 8.01 -8.66
CA LYS A 40 0.74 8.48 -9.64
C LYS A 40 -0.57 7.68 -9.59
N GLY A 41 -0.48 6.37 -9.34
CA GLY A 41 -1.66 5.54 -9.15
C GLY A 41 -2.45 5.92 -7.90
N LEU A 42 -1.77 6.18 -6.77
CA LEU A 42 -2.40 6.66 -5.54
C LEU A 42 -3.05 8.04 -5.73
N ASP A 43 -2.35 8.97 -6.38
CA ASP A 43 -2.87 10.29 -6.72
C ASP A 43 -4.17 10.20 -7.53
N TYR A 44 -4.19 9.29 -8.52
CA TYR A 44 -5.37 9.04 -9.34
C TYR A 44 -6.53 8.50 -8.50
N VAL A 45 -6.26 7.49 -7.66
CA VAL A 45 -7.26 6.90 -6.76
C VAL A 45 -7.83 7.94 -5.80
N ASN A 46 -6.97 8.80 -5.23
CA ASN A 46 -7.39 9.81 -4.26
C ASN A 46 -8.20 10.95 -4.90
N SER A 47 -7.92 11.29 -6.16
CA SER A 47 -8.56 12.41 -6.87
C SER A 47 -9.80 12.05 -7.70
N HIS A 48 -10.08 10.76 -7.91
CA HIS A 48 -11.20 10.31 -8.75
C HIS A 48 -12.27 9.57 -7.96
N SER A 49 -13.49 9.57 -8.49
CA SER A 49 -14.62 8.80 -7.95
C SER A 49 -14.40 7.29 -8.15
N ALA A 50 -15.06 6.49 -7.31
CA ALA A 50 -15.02 5.03 -7.45
C ALA A 50 -15.47 4.54 -8.84
N TRP A 51 -16.40 5.24 -9.46
CA TRP A 51 -16.89 4.94 -10.81
C TRP A 51 -15.84 5.19 -11.89
N GLU A 52 -15.15 6.33 -11.84
CA GLU A 52 -14.08 6.66 -12.80
C GLU A 52 -12.91 5.68 -12.68
N ILE A 53 -12.52 5.34 -11.46
CA ILE A 53 -11.48 4.35 -11.20
C ILE A 53 -11.92 2.99 -11.76
N ALA A 54 -13.17 2.56 -11.48
CA ALA A 54 -13.71 1.29 -11.94
C ALA A 54 -13.66 1.18 -13.47
N LYS A 55 -14.07 2.22 -14.19
CA LYS A 55 -13.98 2.27 -15.67
C LYS A 55 -12.55 2.14 -16.17
N THR A 56 -11.60 2.80 -15.49
CA THR A 56 -10.18 2.79 -15.87
C THR A 56 -9.57 1.41 -15.72
N ILE A 57 -9.89 0.68 -14.65
CA ILE A 57 -9.30 -0.64 -14.37
C ILE A 57 -10.12 -1.82 -14.92
N GLN A 58 -11.35 -1.59 -15.33
CA GLN A 58 -12.28 -2.65 -15.83
C GLN A 58 -11.66 -3.55 -16.91
N PRO A 59 -10.83 -3.07 -17.85
CA PRO A 59 -10.17 -3.96 -18.82
C PRO A 59 -9.30 -5.06 -18.21
N GLN A 60 -8.84 -4.89 -16.96
CA GLN A 60 -8.06 -5.89 -16.21
C GLN A 60 -8.96 -6.90 -15.49
N PHE A 61 -10.25 -6.60 -15.35
CA PHE A 61 -11.26 -7.40 -14.63
C PHE A 61 -12.45 -7.75 -15.55
N LYS A 62 -12.15 -8.40 -16.68
CA LYS A 62 -13.12 -8.62 -17.78
C LYS A 62 -14.39 -9.35 -17.35
N ASP A 63 -14.28 -10.24 -16.36
CA ASP A 63 -15.38 -11.06 -15.86
C ASP A 63 -16.18 -10.39 -14.72
N THR A 64 -15.85 -9.12 -14.38
CA THR A 64 -16.49 -8.41 -13.28
C THR A 64 -17.22 -7.16 -13.83
N PRO A 65 -18.53 -7.03 -13.62
CA PRO A 65 -19.28 -5.83 -13.98
C PRO A 65 -18.68 -4.56 -13.34
N VAL A 66 -18.68 -3.46 -14.09
CA VAL A 66 -18.06 -2.19 -13.63
C VAL A 66 -18.73 -1.65 -12.36
N GLU A 67 -20.03 -1.88 -12.19
CA GLU A 67 -20.78 -1.51 -10.98
C GLU A 67 -20.25 -2.22 -9.75
N LYS A 68 -19.92 -3.51 -9.89
CA LYS A 68 -19.36 -4.31 -8.81
C LYS A 68 -17.94 -3.86 -8.45
N ILE A 69 -17.12 -3.52 -9.46
CA ILE A 69 -15.79 -2.96 -9.25
C ILE A 69 -15.91 -1.62 -8.51
N ALA A 70 -16.82 -0.74 -8.94
CA ALA A 70 -17.05 0.56 -8.30
C ALA A 70 -17.46 0.40 -6.83
N ALA A 71 -18.36 -0.53 -6.52
CA ALA A 71 -18.79 -0.79 -5.14
C ALA A 71 -17.62 -1.31 -4.26
N ILE A 72 -16.71 -2.12 -4.81
CA ILE A 72 -15.51 -2.59 -4.10
C ILE A 72 -14.56 -1.41 -3.83
N ILE A 73 -14.35 -0.56 -4.83
CA ILE A 73 -13.47 0.62 -4.71
C ILE A 73 -14.02 1.59 -3.66
N ASP A 74 -15.32 1.87 -3.70
CA ASP A 74 -15.98 2.75 -2.74
C ASP A 74 -15.80 2.24 -1.30
N ARG A 75 -15.97 0.93 -1.10
CA ARG A 75 -15.72 0.31 0.19
C ARG A 75 -14.26 0.46 0.63
N TYR A 76 -13.29 0.27 -0.25
CA TYR A 76 -11.87 0.42 0.07
C TYR A 76 -11.51 1.86 0.40
N LYS A 77 -12.07 2.83 -0.34
CA LYS A 77 -11.91 4.26 -0.03
C LYS A 77 -12.51 4.60 1.34
N SER A 78 -13.69 4.09 1.65
CA SER A 78 -14.35 4.34 2.95
C SER A 78 -13.63 3.72 4.16
N GLN A 79 -12.71 2.79 3.91
CA GLN A 79 -11.88 2.14 4.94
C GLN A 79 -10.46 2.71 5.00
N ASP A 80 -10.16 3.75 4.23
CA ASP A 80 -8.83 4.32 4.08
C ASP A 80 -7.76 3.27 3.72
N THR A 81 -8.12 2.34 2.82
CA THR A 81 -7.24 1.22 2.43
C THR A 81 -6.05 1.70 1.60
N TRP A 82 -6.24 2.72 0.77
CA TRP A 82 -5.19 3.30 -0.06
C TRP A 82 -4.69 4.59 0.57
N LYS A 83 -3.39 4.63 0.83
CA LYS A 83 -2.70 5.78 1.39
C LYS A 83 -2.57 6.93 0.40
N GLU A 84 -2.27 8.12 0.89
CA GLU A 84 -2.01 9.30 0.06
C GLU A 84 -0.67 9.21 -0.65
N ASP A 85 0.31 8.53 -0.05
CA ASP A 85 1.64 8.35 -0.58
C ASP A 85 2.18 6.92 -0.41
N THR A 86 3.39 6.70 -0.92
CA THR A 86 4.09 5.41 -0.88
C THR A 86 5.00 5.24 0.34
N ILE A 87 4.93 6.13 1.33
CA ILE A 87 5.76 6.05 2.54
C ILE A 87 5.21 4.92 3.44
N PHE A 88 6.08 3.97 3.75
CA PHE A 88 5.76 2.92 4.69
C PHE A 88 6.05 3.41 6.12
N GLU A 89 4.99 3.74 6.85
CA GLU A 89 5.08 4.39 8.15
C GLU A 89 5.68 3.49 9.23
N LYS A 90 6.54 4.07 10.08
CA LYS A 90 7.22 3.35 11.16
C LYS A 90 6.21 2.80 12.18
N ASP A 91 5.23 3.60 12.57
CA ASP A 91 4.22 3.19 13.55
C ASP A 91 3.39 1.99 13.04
N SER A 92 3.08 1.97 11.74
CA SER A 92 2.39 0.84 11.10
C SER A 92 3.25 -0.42 11.08
N PHE A 93 4.56 -0.28 10.86
CA PHE A 93 5.50 -1.39 10.92
C PHE A 93 5.62 -1.95 12.34
N GLU A 94 5.76 -1.09 13.34
CA GLU A 94 5.84 -1.49 14.75
C GLU A 94 4.55 -2.15 15.22
N LEU A 95 3.39 -1.68 14.77
CA LEU A 95 2.10 -2.32 15.06
C LEU A 95 2.04 -3.74 14.47
N LEU A 96 2.54 -3.95 13.24
CA LEU A 96 2.63 -5.27 12.66
C LEU A 96 3.55 -6.19 13.48
N GLU A 97 4.72 -5.71 13.90
CA GLU A 97 5.64 -6.49 14.74
C GLU A 97 5.00 -6.86 16.08
N ASN A 98 4.25 -5.95 16.71
CA ASN A 98 3.52 -6.24 17.95
C ASN A 98 2.54 -7.40 17.75
N ILE A 99 1.73 -7.35 16.69
CA ILE A 99 0.75 -8.41 16.38
C ILE A 99 1.45 -9.75 16.13
N LEU A 100 2.54 -9.74 15.36
CA LEU A 100 3.29 -10.97 15.06
C LEU A 100 4.02 -11.55 16.28
N GLU A 101 4.51 -10.70 17.18
CA GLU A 101 5.14 -11.12 18.43
C GLU A 101 4.10 -11.70 19.40
N GLU A 102 2.96 -11.03 19.59
CA GLU A 102 1.85 -11.50 20.43
C GLU A 102 1.26 -12.83 19.93
N SER A 103 1.23 -13.04 18.60
CA SER A 103 0.80 -14.31 18.01
C SER A 103 1.85 -15.43 18.07
N GLY A 104 3.08 -15.12 18.49
CA GLY A 104 4.20 -16.08 18.55
C GLY A 104 4.88 -16.35 17.20
N GLU A 105 4.47 -15.66 16.13
CA GLU A 105 5.06 -15.80 14.80
C GLU A 105 6.40 -15.06 14.66
N LEU A 106 6.60 -13.96 15.39
CA LEU A 106 7.84 -13.19 15.40
C LEU A 106 8.67 -13.52 16.65
N LYS A 107 9.81 -14.19 16.45
CA LYS A 107 10.75 -14.53 17.55
C LYS A 107 11.73 -13.41 17.89
N LYS A 108 11.96 -12.49 16.96
CA LYS A 108 12.92 -11.39 17.13
C LYS A 108 12.52 -10.24 16.20
N ARG A 109 12.38 -9.05 16.78
CA ARG A 109 12.12 -7.82 16.02
C ARG A 109 13.33 -7.42 15.18
N VAL A 110 13.03 -6.79 14.07
CA VAL A 110 14.03 -6.20 13.17
C VAL A 110 13.85 -4.69 13.18
N PRO A 111 14.92 -3.90 13.35
CA PRO A 111 14.82 -2.45 13.26
C PRO A 111 14.19 -2.01 11.93
N TYR A 112 13.26 -1.04 12.01
CA TYR A 112 12.59 -0.48 10.85
C TYR A 112 13.58 -0.06 9.75
N GLU A 113 14.67 0.58 10.14
CA GLU A 113 15.70 1.13 9.26
C GLU A 113 16.50 0.05 8.50
N ASP A 114 16.47 -1.19 8.99
CA ASP A 114 17.13 -2.33 8.34
C ASP A 114 16.29 -2.94 7.21
N LEU A 115 14.95 -2.83 7.32
CA LEU A 115 14.00 -3.40 6.36
C LEU A 115 13.35 -2.38 5.44
N VAL A 116 13.12 -1.16 5.89
CA VAL A 116 12.34 -0.16 5.18
C VAL A 116 13.23 0.96 4.64
N ARG A 117 13.05 1.26 3.35
CA ARG A 117 13.69 2.38 2.68
C ARG A 117 12.67 3.36 2.19
N THR A 118 12.67 4.56 2.75
CA THR A 118 11.70 5.61 2.47
C THR A 118 12.20 6.69 1.49
N ASP A 119 13.48 6.73 1.18
CA ASP A 119 14.09 7.75 0.32
C ASP A 119 13.41 7.85 -1.07
N PHE A 120 13.10 6.72 -1.69
CA PHE A 120 12.38 6.69 -2.98
C PHE A 120 10.94 7.20 -2.86
N SER A 121 10.27 6.86 -1.76
CA SER A 121 8.90 7.28 -1.48
C SER A 121 8.82 8.77 -1.17
N ILE A 122 9.72 9.28 -0.33
CA ILE A 122 9.84 10.71 -0.03
C ILE A 122 10.09 11.52 -1.30
N ASN A 123 10.94 11.03 -2.22
CA ASN A 123 11.19 11.68 -3.50
C ASN A 123 9.99 11.62 -4.44
N ALA A 124 9.19 10.55 -4.39
CA ALA A 124 8.00 10.41 -5.22
C ALA A 124 6.84 11.30 -4.73
N ALA A 125 6.73 11.53 -3.41
CA ALA A 125 5.72 12.41 -2.81
C ALA A 125 6.02 13.91 -2.98
N LYS A 126 7.27 14.29 -3.28
CA LYS A 126 7.64 15.67 -3.62
C LYS A 126 7.17 15.99 -5.02
N LYS A 127 6.05 16.69 -5.14
CA LYS A 127 5.52 17.25 -6.40
C LYS A 127 5.92 18.68 -6.58
#